data_d1a8af5bb9c09ba616a2349d3930d2f7
#
_entry.id   d1a8af5bb9c09ba616a2349d3930d2f7
#
_cell.length_a   1.000
_cell.length_b   1.000
_cell.length_c   1.000
_cell.angle_alpha   90.00
_cell.angle_beta   90.00
_cell.angle_gamma   90.00
#
_symmetry.space_group_name_H-M   'P 1'
#
loop_
_entity.id
_entity.type
_entity.pdbx_description
1 polymer ?
#
loop_
_entity_poly.entity_id
_entity_poly.type
_entity_poly.pdbx_seq_one_letter_code
_entity_poly.pdbx_strand_id
1 'polypeptide(L)'
;MNDSIIVRTEKDYKVSKWSGGDTTELYLYPENGDYRSGNFQLRISSATVEADRSEFTSLPGVDRYLMIFQGHLDMIHGEKEKVSLEPYEVDHFDGGVPTVSYGKVVDFNLMLKNGARGRMEALCLEAGQEWKVTPEKDENFLAVYVSEGAVLIEDIVLGVHELG
;
A
#
# COMPACT_ATOMS: atom_id res chain seq x y z
N MET A 1 24.55 12.96 -1.40
CA MET A 1 23.45 13.11 -0.45
C MET A 1 23.46 11.86 0.43
N ASN A 2 23.52 12.03 1.73
CA ASN A 2 23.25 10.91 2.61
C ASN A 2 21.73 10.74 2.63
N ASP A 3 21.22 9.95 1.72
CA ASP A 3 19.83 9.52 1.76
C ASP A 3 19.74 8.51 2.90
N SER A 4 19.32 8.97 4.08
CA SER A 4 19.15 8.09 5.22
C SER A 4 17.88 7.27 5.01
N ILE A 5 18.03 5.95 5.01
CA ILE A 5 16.88 5.03 5.02
C ILE A 5 16.18 5.18 6.38
N ILE A 6 14.88 5.46 6.34
CA ILE A 6 14.05 5.52 7.54
C ILE A 6 13.32 4.19 7.67
N VAL A 7 13.64 3.43 8.71
CA VAL A 7 12.95 2.16 8.99
C VAL A 7 11.74 2.40 9.89
N ARG A 8 10.61 1.85 9.50
CA ARG A 8 9.36 1.82 10.26
C ARG A 8 9.02 0.38 10.63
N THR A 9 8.63 0.18 11.86
CA THR A 9 8.27 -1.11 12.43
C THR A 9 6.87 -1.07 13.02
N GLU A 10 6.38 -2.19 13.51
CA GLU A 10 5.06 -2.28 14.15
C GLU A 10 4.84 -1.23 15.26
N LYS A 11 5.93 -0.77 15.90
CA LYS A 11 5.86 0.27 16.96
C LYS A 11 5.51 1.65 16.42
N ASP A 12 5.77 1.89 15.15
CA ASP A 12 5.53 3.16 14.46
C ASP A 12 4.18 3.21 13.76
N TYR A 13 3.52 2.07 13.63
CA TYR A 13 2.27 1.93 12.89
C TYR A 13 1.06 2.32 13.72
N LYS A 14 0.03 2.78 13.04
CA LYS A 14 -1.28 3.09 13.66
C LYS A 14 -2.31 2.08 13.17
N VAL A 15 -2.86 1.31 14.10
CA VAL A 15 -3.91 0.33 13.80
C VAL A 15 -5.28 0.92 14.13
N SER A 16 -6.21 0.78 13.23
CA SER A 16 -7.62 1.15 13.42
C SER A 16 -8.53 -0.02 13.05
N LYS A 17 -9.56 -0.23 13.90
CA LYS A 17 -10.57 -1.27 13.68
C LYS A 17 -11.80 -0.68 13.01
N TRP A 18 -12.41 -1.47 12.15
CA TRP A 18 -13.67 -1.15 11.49
C TRP A 18 -14.54 -2.41 11.39
N SER A 19 -15.77 -2.30 10.91
CA SER A 19 -16.73 -3.42 10.91
C SER A 19 -16.31 -4.63 10.05
N GLY A 20 -15.41 -4.44 9.10
CA GLY A 20 -14.94 -5.48 8.17
C GLY A 20 -13.52 -5.98 8.44
N GLY A 21 -12.83 -5.48 9.46
CA GLY A 21 -11.45 -5.87 9.76
C GLY A 21 -10.61 -4.78 10.43
N ASP A 22 -9.32 -4.84 10.20
CA ASP A 22 -8.34 -3.91 10.76
C ASP A 22 -7.54 -3.25 9.64
N THR A 23 -7.18 -1.98 9.81
CA THR A 23 -6.26 -1.26 8.92
C THR A 23 -5.07 -0.78 9.71
N THR A 24 -3.88 -1.07 9.19
CA THR A 24 -2.60 -0.60 9.70
C THR A 24 -2.05 0.48 8.79
N GLU A 25 -1.95 1.70 9.28
CA GLU A 25 -1.26 2.79 8.59
C GLU A 25 0.25 2.64 8.82
N LEU A 26 0.98 2.41 7.73
CA LEU A 26 2.42 2.18 7.74
C LEU A 26 3.20 3.48 7.60
N TYR A 27 2.71 4.37 6.75
CA TYR A 27 3.32 5.67 6.49
C TYR A 27 2.29 6.69 6.03
N LEU A 28 2.46 7.93 6.46
CA LEU A 28 1.67 9.07 6.02
C LEU A 28 2.60 10.28 5.80
N TYR A 29 2.46 10.92 4.65
CA TYR A 29 3.19 12.16 4.36
C TYR A 29 2.22 13.30 4.00
N PRO A 30 2.44 14.52 4.53
CA PRO A 30 3.43 14.87 5.54
C PRO A 30 3.17 14.20 6.90
N GLU A 31 4.20 14.06 7.74
CA GLU A 31 4.08 13.34 9.04
C GLU A 31 3.06 13.95 10.00
N ASN A 32 2.82 15.27 9.88
CA ASN A 32 1.78 15.97 10.64
C ASN A 32 0.40 15.94 9.96
N GLY A 33 0.25 15.14 8.91
CA GLY A 33 -1.00 14.98 8.20
C GLY A 33 -2.01 14.12 8.96
N ASP A 34 -3.20 14.01 8.39
CA ASP A 34 -4.26 13.16 8.90
C ASP A 34 -5.12 12.60 7.76
N TYR A 35 -5.25 11.28 7.74
CA TYR A 35 -6.05 10.59 6.72
C TYR A 35 -7.53 10.96 6.79
N ARG A 36 -8.10 11.05 7.99
CA ARG A 36 -9.54 11.28 8.18
C ARG A 36 -9.98 12.65 7.69
N SER A 37 -9.16 13.67 7.91
CA SER A 37 -9.42 15.03 7.39
C SER A 37 -9.02 15.21 5.93
N GLY A 38 -8.35 14.21 5.33
CA GLY A 38 -7.84 14.29 3.96
C GLY A 38 -6.58 15.13 3.81
N ASN A 39 -5.92 15.48 4.90
CA ASN A 39 -4.68 16.25 4.90
C ASN A 39 -3.48 15.31 4.75
N PHE A 40 -3.26 14.80 3.54
CA PHE A 40 -2.10 13.99 3.19
C PHE A 40 -1.80 14.09 1.69
N GLN A 41 -0.60 13.72 1.30
CA GLN A 41 -0.18 13.60 -0.10
C GLN A 41 0.12 12.14 -0.47
N LEU A 42 0.66 11.37 0.48
CA LEU A 42 0.98 9.97 0.31
C LEU A 42 0.57 9.20 1.57
N ARG A 43 -0.05 8.05 1.38
CA ARG A 43 -0.37 7.11 2.45
C ARG A 43 -0.08 5.69 2.01
N ILE A 44 0.62 4.95 2.86
CA ILE A 44 0.83 3.50 2.71
C ILE A 44 0.12 2.82 3.87
N SER A 45 -0.72 1.84 3.57
CA SER A 45 -1.47 1.08 4.56
C SER A 45 -1.69 -0.35 4.13
N SER A 46 -1.93 -1.22 5.10
CA SER A 46 -2.35 -2.60 4.89
C SER A 46 -3.61 -2.88 5.69
N ALA A 47 -4.52 -3.66 5.16
CA ALA A 47 -5.73 -4.05 5.87
C ALA A 47 -5.92 -5.56 5.86
N THR A 48 -6.38 -6.10 6.99
CA THR A 48 -6.94 -7.45 7.07
C THR A 48 -8.44 -7.32 6.92
N VAL A 49 -8.98 -7.84 5.83
CA VAL A 49 -10.40 -7.81 5.52
C VAL A 49 -11.01 -9.17 5.84
N GLU A 50 -11.90 -9.20 6.82
CA GLU A 50 -12.60 -10.40 7.30
C GLU A 50 -14.05 -10.49 6.81
N ALA A 51 -14.58 -9.40 6.26
CA ALA A 51 -15.91 -9.36 5.68
C ALA A 51 -15.93 -9.97 4.27
N ASP A 52 -16.98 -10.71 3.94
CA ASP A 52 -17.17 -11.28 2.60
C ASP A 52 -17.42 -10.21 1.53
N ARG A 53 -17.97 -9.06 1.93
CA ARG A 53 -18.26 -7.89 1.10
C ARG A 53 -17.86 -6.61 1.83
N SER A 54 -17.23 -5.71 1.14
CA SER A 54 -16.85 -4.39 1.65
C SER A 54 -17.13 -3.28 0.64
N GLU A 55 -17.47 -2.12 1.15
CA GLU A 55 -17.58 -0.89 0.34
C GLU A 55 -16.39 0.00 0.67
N PHE A 56 -15.70 0.45 -0.35
CA PHE A 56 -14.57 1.35 -0.16
C PHE A 56 -15.06 2.77 0.13
N THR A 57 -14.39 3.43 1.05
CA THR A 57 -14.62 4.86 1.27
C THR A 57 -14.31 5.62 -0.01
N SER A 58 -15.25 6.42 -0.49
CA SER A 58 -15.03 7.31 -1.62
C SER A 58 -14.05 8.41 -1.23
N LEU A 59 -12.96 8.51 -2.01
CA LEU A 59 -11.87 9.46 -1.79
C LEU A 59 -11.61 10.25 -3.08
N PRO A 60 -12.43 11.26 -3.40
CA PRO A 60 -12.23 12.10 -4.58
C PRO A 60 -10.86 12.77 -4.59
N GLY A 61 -10.19 12.76 -5.74
CA GLY A 61 -8.86 13.33 -5.92
C GLY A 61 -7.71 12.49 -5.37
N VAL A 62 -7.98 11.25 -4.99
CA VAL A 62 -6.98 10.27 -4.54
C VAL A 62 -6.79 9.20 -5.59
N ASP A 63 -5.58 9.06 -6.10
CA ASP A 63 -5.14 7.90 -6.89
C ASP A 63 -4.85 6.73 -5.95
N ARG A 64 -5.39 5.57 -6.24
CA ARG A 64 -5.22 4.37 -5.43
C ARG A 64 -4.56 3.26 -6.21
N TYR A 65 -3.57 2.65 -5.58
CA TYR A 65 -2.95 1.40 -5.98
C TYR A 65 -3.26 0.36 -4.90
N LEU A 66 -3.87 -0.74 -5.29
CA LEU A 66 -4.26 -1.82 -4.39
C LEU A 66 -3.61 -3.12 -4.82
N MET A 67 -2.97 -3.78 -3.90
CA MET A 67 -2.41 -5.13 -4.03
C MET A 67 -3.00 -6.00 -2.92
N ILE A 68 -3.05 -7.31 -3.12
CA ILE A 68 -3.32 -8.25 -2.04
C ILE A 68 -2.11 -9.16 -1.81
N PHE A 69 -1.90 -9.55 -0.56
CA PHE A 69 -0.87 -10.54 -0.17
C PHE A 69 -1.44 -11.93 -0.02
N GLN A 70 -2.71 -12.02 0.37
CA GLN A 70 -3.40 -13.29 0.64
C GLN A 70 -4.86 -13.19 0.20
N GLY A 71 -5.40 -14.33 -0.25
CA GLY A 71 -6.79 -14.48 -0.64
C GLY A 71 -7.00 -14.25 -2.13
N HIS A 72 -8.23 -13.94 -2.48
CA HIS A 72 -8.68 -13.55 -3.81
C HIS A 72 -9.66 -12.38 -3.66
N LEU A 73 -9.54 -11.37 -4.47
CA LEU A 73 -10.37 -10.17 -4.39
C LEU A 73 -11.02 -9.86 -5.72
N ASP A 74 -12.36 -9.88 -5.73
CA ASP A 74 -13.14 -9.33 -6.83
C ASP A 74 -13.60 -7.92 -6.48
N MET A 75 -13.42 -6.98 -7.41
CA MET A 75 -13.85 -5.60 -7.24
C MET A 75 -14.75 -5.16 -8.39
N ILE A 76 -15.65 -4.25 -8.09
CA ILE A 76 -16.50 -3.56 -9.05
C ILE A 76 -16.31 -2.07 -8.85
N HIS A 77 -15.72 -1.40 -9.84
CA HIS A 77 -15.59 0.05 -9.88
C HIS A 77 -16.76 0.67 -10.65
N GLY A 78 -17.44 1.61 -10.00
CA GLY A 78 -18.64 2.20 -10.58
C GLY A 78 -19.73 1.15 -10.81
N GLU A 79 -20.32 1.16 -12.02
CA GLU A 79 -21.44 0.26 -12.33
C GLU A 79 -21.02 -1.03 -13.03
N LYS A 80 -19.86 -1.06 -13.69
CA LYS A 80 -19.56 -2.14 -14.66
C LYS A 80 -18.12 -2.64 -14.69
N GLU A 81 -17.17 -1.88 -14.22
CA GLU A 81 -15.77 -2.26 -14.31
C GLU A 81 -15.43 -3.32 -13.26
N LYS A 82 -15.18 -4.54 -13.72
CA LYS A 82 -14.82 -5.67 -12.87
C LYS A 82 -13.33 -5.94 -12.92
N VAL A 83 -12.72 -6.09 -11.76
CA VAL A 83 -11.31 -6.43 -11.58
C VAL A 83 -11.21 -7.57 -10.60
N SER A 84 -10.41 -8.57 -10.90
CA SER A 84 -10.06 -9.66 -10.00
C SER A 84 -8.57 -9.64 -9.73
N LEU A 85 -8.18 -9.76 -8.46
CA LEU A 85 -6.78 -9.79 -8.04
C LEU A 85 -6.45 -11.12 -7.37
N GLU A 86 -5.35 -11.70 -7.82
CA GLU A 86 -4.59 -12.72 -7.12
C GLU A 86 -3.44 -12.08 -6.32
N PRO A 87 -2.82 -12.80 -5.36
CA PRO A 87 -1.70 -12.26 -4.60
C PRO A 87 -0.62 -11.63 -5.46
N TYR A 88 -0.19 -10.41 -5.05
CA TYR A 88 0.83 -9.57 -5.67
C TYR A 88 0.46 -8.92 -7.02
N GLU A 89 -0.77 -9.09 -7.48
CA GLU A 89 -1.32 -8.28 -8.57
C GLU A 89 -1.77 -6.91 -8.07
N VAL A 90 -1.62 -5.88 -8.90
CA VAL A 90 -1.93 -4.49 -8.56
C VAL A 90 -3.06 -3.97 -9.44
N ASP A 91 -4.04 -3.34 -8.80
CA ASP A 91 -5.04 -2.53 -9.48
C ASP A 91 -4.79 -1.04 -9.20
N HIS A 92 -4.94 -0.22 -10.24
CA HIS A 92 -4.83 1.24 -10.15
C HIS A 92 -6.16 1.88 -10.55
N PHE A 93 -6.75 2.64 -9.65
CA PHE A 93 -8.06 3.27 -9.86
C PHE A 93 -8.22 4.60 -9.14
N ASP A 94 -9.17 5.40 -9.61
CA ASP A 94 -9.58 6.65 -8.97
C ASP A 94 -10.35 6.35 -7.68
N GLY A 95 -9.85 6.85 -6.56
CA GLY A 95 -10.46 6.66 -5.25
C GLY A 95 -11.84 7.31 -5.08
N GLY A 96 -12.20 8.24 -5.96
CA GLY A 96 -13.54 8.86 -6.00
C GLY A 96 -14.62 7.96 -6.62
N VAL A 97 -14.22 6.94 -7.38
CA VAL A 97 -15.16 6.00 -8.00
C VAL A 97 -15.70 5.04 -6.94
N PRO A 98 -17.03 4.89 -6.80
CA PRO A 98 -17.61 3.92 -5.88
C PRO A 98 -17.08 2.51 -6.17
N THR A 99 -16.53 1.86 -5.17
CA THR A 99 -15.94 0.53 -5.31
C THR A 99 -16.49 -0.41 -4.26
N VAL A 100 -16.92 -1.58 -4.72
CA VAL A 100 -17.35 -2.70 -3.87
C VAL A 100 -16.40 -3.85 -4.09
N SER A 101 -16.00 -4.52 -3.02
CA SER A 101 -15.15 -5.69 -3.08
C SER A 101 -15.79 -6.91 -2.43
N TYR A 102 -15.40 -8.07 -2.93
CA TYR A 102 -15.81 -9.38 -2.45
C TYR A 102 -14.58 -10.25 -2.23
N GLY A 103 -14.42 -10.75 -1.03
CA GLY A 103 -13.31 -11.61 -0.64
C GLY A 103 -12.65 -11.19 0.67
N LYS A 104 -12.17 -12.20 1.40
CA LYS A 104 -11.38 -12.03 2.62
C LYS A 104 -9.92 -12.03 2.25
N VAL A 105 -9.24 -10.93 2.52
CA VAL A 105 -7.87 -10.71 2.02
C VAL A 105 -7.02 -9.99 3.05
N VAL A 106 -5.71 -10.03 2.84
CA VAL A 106 -4.77 -9.04 3.38
C VAL A 106 -4.36 -8.17 2.21
N ASP A 107 -4.70 -6.89 2.26
CA ASP A 107 -4.40 -5.94 1.20
C ASP A 107 -3.23 -5.02 1.55
N PHE A 108 -2.75 -4.33 0.54
CA PHE A 108 -1.73 -3.29 0.64
C PHE A 108 -2.09 -2.13 -0.28
N ASN A 109 -2.19 -0.95 0.29
CA ASN A 109 -2.65 0.26 -0.39
C ASN A 109 -1.57 1.32 -0.47
N LEU A 110 -1.43 1.92 -1.65
CA LEU A 110 -0.76 3.19 -1.85
C LEU A 110 -1.81 4.20 -2.31
N MET A 111 -1.94 5.29 -1.58
CA MET A 111 -2.83 6.41 -1.91
C MET A 111 -2.01 7.66 -2.17
N LEU A 112 -2.26 8.32 -3.29
CA LEU A 112 -1.57 9.51 -3.73
C LEU A 112 -2.56 10.64 -3.99
N LYS A 113 -2.23 11.85 -3.58
CA LYS A 113 -3.10 13.02 -3.63
C LYS A 113 -2.30 14.31 -3.88
N ASN A 114 -2.99 15.37 -4.28
CA ASN A 114 -2.41 16.71 -4.43
C ASN A 114 -1.20 16.75 -5.38
N GLY A 115 -1.30 16.04 -6.51
CA GLY A 115 -0.25 16.03 -7.53
C GLY A 115 0.89 15.04 -7.27
N ALA A 116 0.87 14.32 -6.15
CA ALA A 116 1.78 13.20 -5.94
C ALA A 116 1.51 12.10 -6.98
N ARG A 117 2.58 11.52 -7.50
CA ARG A 117 2.54 10.43 -8.49
C ARG A 117 3.40 9.29 -8.00
N GLY A 118 3.07 8.08 -8.41
CA GLY A 118 3.84 6.91 -8.02
C GLY A 118 3.38 5.66 -8.73
N ARG A 119 4.00 4.56 -8.37
CA ARG A 119 3.67 3.21 -8.81
C ARG A 119 3.92 2.24 -7.66
N MET A 120 3.35 1.08 -7.77
CA MET A 120 3.55 -0.02 -6.82
C MET A 120 3.77 -1.32 -7.61
N GLU A 121 4.73 -2.10 -7.20
CA GLU A 121 5.02 -3.41 -7.76
C GLU A 121 5.47 -4.39 -6.69
N ALA A 122 5.29 -5.66 -6.91
CA ALA A 122 5.82 -6.72 -6.08
C ALA A 122 7.06 -7.34 -6.73
N LEU A 123 8.05 -7.64 -5.90
CA LEU A 123 9.24 -8.36 -6.28
C LEU A 123 9.35 -9.65 -5.48
N CYS A 124 9.61 -10.75 -6.17
CA CYS A 124 9.94 -12.02 -5.54
C CYS A 124 11.41 -12.31 -5.81
N LEU A 125 12.23 -12.26 -4.77
CA LEU A 125 13.66 -12.50 -4.84
C LEU A 125 14.00 -13.81 -4.14
N GLU A 126 14.81 -14.64 -4.78
CA GLU A 126 15.41 -15.82 -4.15
C GLU A 126 16.58 -15.40 -3.24
N ALA A 127 16.95 -16.26 -2.30
CA ALA A 127 18.08 -16.01 -1.41
C ALA A 127 19.36 -15.73 -2.20
N GLY A 128 20.00 -14.60 -1.92
CA GLY A 128 21.21 -14.13 -2.59
C GLY A 128 20.97 -13.43 -3.92
N GLN A 129 19.74 -13.31 -4.38
CA GLN A 129 19.40 -12.54 -5.56
C GLN A 129 19.40 -11.04 -5.24
N GLU A 130 19.93 -10.24 -6.17
CA GLU A 130 19.95 -8.78 -6.06
C GLU A 130 19.02 -8.15 -7.10
N TRP A 131 18.38 -7.08 -6.68
CA TRP A 131 17.62 -6.20 -7.56
C TRP A 131 18.14 -4.76 -7.43
N LYS A 132 18.38 -4.12 -8.55
CA LYS A 132 18.84 -2.73 -8.58
C LYS A 132 17.71 -1.82 -9.02
N VAL A 133 17.38 -0.88 -8.16
CA VAL A 133 16.46 0.22 -8.49
C VAL A 133 17.28 1.36 -9.06
N THR A 134 16.89 1.82 -10.24
CA THR A 134 17.38 3.10 -10.76
C THR A 134 16.23 4.08 -10.69
N PRO A 135 16.27 5.06 -9.77
CA PRO A 135 15.21 6.07 -9.68
C PRO A 135 15.10 6.84 -11.00
N GLU A 136 13.88 7.13 -11.43
CA GLU A 136 13.65 8.05 -12.52
C GLU A 136 13.98 9.48 -12.08
N LYS A 137 14.25 10.37 -13.02
CA LYS A 137 14.74 11.72 -12.75
C LYS A 137 13.86 12.52 -11.77
N ASP A 138 12.57 12.23 -11.75
CA ASP A 138 11.58 12.93 -10.92
C ASP A 138 11.10 12.11 -9.72
N GLU A 139 11.66 10.91 -9.51
CA GLU A 139 11.41 10.09 -8.32
C GLU A 139 12.24 10.59 -7.15
N ASN A 140 11.58 11.00 -6.08
CA ASN A 140 12.20 11.53 -4.86
C ASN A 140 11.82 10.76 -3.60
N PHE A 141 11.12 9.64 -3.76
CA PHE A 141 10.69 8.77 -2.67
C PHE A 141 10.63 7.32 -3.16
N LEU A 142 11.28 6.42 -2.43
CA LEU A 142 11.20 4.99 -2.62
C LEU A 142 10.83 4.37 -1.27
N ALA A 143 9.86 3.47 -1.27
CA ALA A 143 9.54 2.67 -0.10
C ALA A 143 9.64 1.19 -0.45
N VAL A 144 10.15 0.40 0.49
CA VAL A 144 10.21 -1.05 0.40
C VAL A 144 9.52 -1.64 1.62
N TYR A 145 8.49 -2.44 1.39
CA TYR A 145 7.80 -3.20 2.42
C TYR A 145 8.08 -4.68 2.26
N VAL A 146 8.45 -5.36 3.33
CA VAL A 146 8.76 -6.78 3.31
C VAL A 146 7.55 -7.58 3.78
N SER A 147 6.90 -8.29 2.86
CA SER A 147 5.77 -9.17 3.18
C SER A 147 6.21 -10.55 3.67
N GLU A 148 7.35 -11.04 3.19
CA GLU A 148 7.92 -12.34 3.54
C GLU A 148 9.46 -12.29 3.52
N GLY A 149 10.11 -13.02 4.42
CA GLY A 149 11.55 -13.12 4.48
C GLY A 149 12.25 -11.88 5.03
N ALA A 150 13.38 -11.53 4.46
CA ALA A 150 14.15 -10.35 4.81
C ALA A 150 14.91 -9.81 3.60
N VAL A 151 15.14 -8.52 3.57
CA VAL A 151 15.86 -7.82 2.49
C VAL A 151 16.97 -6.97 3.10
N LEU A 152 18.14 -6.99 2.48
CA LEU A 152 19.25 -6.09 2.79
C LEU A 152 19.22 -4.92 1.80
N ILE A 153 19.06 -3.70 2.32
CA ILE A 153 19.14 -2.46 1.54
C ILE A 153 20.33 -1.67 2.06
N GLU A 154 21.37 -1.55 1.21
CA GLU A 154 22.68 -1.02 1.63
C GLU A 154 23.25 -1.82 2.82
N ASP A 155 23.23 -1.29 4.02
CA ASP A 155 23.69 -1.92 5.27
C ASP A 155 22.55 -2.17 6.28
N ILE A 156 21.30 -1.96 5.87
CA ILE A 156 20.11 -2.11 6.71
C ILE A 156 19.33 -3.36 6.32
N VAL A 157 19.06 -4.22 7.29
CA VAL A 157 18.20 -5.38 7.11
C VAL A 157 16.77 -5.01 7.47
N LEU A 158 15.84 -5.18 6.53
CA LEU A 158 14.42 -5.12 6.77
C LEU A 158 13.88 -6.53 6.93
N GLY A 159 13.19 -6.77 8.02
CA GLY A 159 12.47 -8.02 8.29
C GLY A 159 11.00 -7.93 7.86
N VAL A 160 10.29 -9.03 8.07
CA VAL A 160 8.85 -9.13 7.75
C VAL A 160 8.06 -8.02 8.44
N HIS A 161 7.17 -7.38 7.67
CA HIS A 161 6.30 -6.29 8.09
C HIS A 161 7.03 -4.97 8.43
N GLU A 162 8.29 -4.83 8.04
CA GLU A 162 9.02 -3.57 8.12
C GLU A 162 8.97 -2.81 6.81
N LEU A 163 8.95 -1.48 6.92
CA LEU A 163 8.98 -0.52 5.81
C LEU A 163 10.27 0.30 5.89
N GLY A 164 11.01 0.34 4.80
CA GLY A 164 12.23 1.15 4.67
C GLY A 164 12.17 2.12 3.50
#